data_828927f16fac3ce5fabb366ea618edd1
#
_entry.id   828927f16fac3ce5fabb366ea618edd1
#
_cell.length_a   1.000
_cell.length_b   1.000
_cell.length_c   1.000
_cell.angle_alpha   90.00
_cell.angle_beta   90.00
_cell.angle_gamma   90.00
#
_symmetry.space_group_name_H-M   'P 1'
#
loop_
_entity.id
_entity.type
_entity.pdbx_description
1 polymer ?
#
loop_
_entity_poly.entity_id
_entity_poly.type
_entity_poly.pdbx_seq_one_letter_code
_entity_poly.pdbx_strand_id
1 'polypeptide(L)'
;MDSINTIKSRLTLFYLDYLQHHDVSQFIEQTVRYYSQPTLLRLTTAKQAETRRAAALILGFVGNYEANNALGRLLIDEDRSVRLLAENSLKNIWTRDGSEQQRHDLYEIMRQIGQQNFEEAVRRANILLEEFPLFAEARNQRAIALFALGSFQDAIDDAAIVLDLNPYHFGAAIGMGHSYLQLKNYEQAIACFQQALNINPNLETVRRHLERIQHQSNKWN
;
A
#
# COMPACT_ATOMS: atom_id res chain seq x y z
N MET A 1 32.54 -6.83 -27.64
CA MET A 1 31.59 -6.73 -26.48
C MET A 1 30.28 -6.26 -27.10
N ASP A 2 29.46 -7.21 -27.47
CA ASP A 2 28.24 -6.95 -28.21
C ASP A 2 27.20 -6.36 -27.29
N SER A 3 26.91 -5.06 -27.53
CA SER A 3 25.72 -4.43 -26.98
C SER A 3 24.50 -5.14 -27.56
N ILE A 4 23.98 -6.15 -26.88
CA ILE A 4 22.68 -6.72 -27.21
C ILE A 4 21.69 -5.57 -27.15
N ASN A 5 21.32 -5.06 -28.32
CA ASN A 5 20.29 -4.04 -28.48
C ASN A 5 18.96 -4.67 -28.07
N THR A 6 18.71 -4.70 -26.76
CA THR A 6 17.49 -5.27 -26.20
C THR A 6 16.32 -4.43 -26.68
N ILE A 7 15.51 -4.98 -27.57
CA ILE A 7 14.30 -4.31 -28.09
C ILE A 7 13.43 -3.95 -26.90
N LYS A 8 13.32 -2.64 -26.62
CA LYS A 8 12.49 -2.11 -25.56
C LYS A 8 11.02 -2.35 -25.88
N SER A 9 10.23 -2.76 -24.90
CA SER A 9 8.79 -2.85 -25.08
C SER A 9 8.18 -1.46 -25.34
N ARG A 10 7.06 -1.42 -26.06
CA ARG A 10 6.33 -0.17 -26.31
C ARG A 10 5.97 0.53 -24.98
N LEU A 11 5.58 -0.22 -23.95
CA LEU A 11 5.30 0.29 -22.61
C LEU A 11 6.54 0.98 -22.01
N THR A 12 7.73 0.38 -22.19
CA THR A 12 8.99 0.99 -21.74
C THR A 12 9.26 2.31 -22.46
N LEU A 13 8.96 2.41 -23.76
CA LEU A 13 9.13 3.66 -24.51
C LEU A 13 8.18 4.76 -24.00
N PHE A 14 6.92 4.45 -23.73
CA PHE A 14 5.96 5.38 -23.13
C PHE A 14 6.41 5.85 -21.74
N TYR A 15 6.95 4.93 -20.94
CA TYR A 15 7.47 5.26 -19.61
C TYR A 15 8.70 6.17 -19.68
N LEU A 16 9.62 5.95 -20.62
CA LEU A 16 10.79 6.80 -20.80
C LEU A 16 10.39 8.20 -21.27
N ASP A 17 9.41 8.30 -22.17
CA ASP A 17 8.83 9.56 -22.61
C ASP A 17 8.20 10.33 -21.44
N TYR A 18 7.42 9.62 -20.61
CA TYR A 18 6.88 10.17 -19.36
C TYR A 18 7.98 10.70 -18.42
N LEU A 19 9.06 9.97 -18.23
CA LEU A 19 10.17 10.42 -17.36
C LEU A 19 10.85 11.69 -17.90
N GLN A 20 10.84 11.90 -19.21
CA GLN A 20 11.43 13.08 -19.84
C GLN A 20 10.52 14.31 -19.78
N HIS A 21 9.22 14.12 -19.99
CA HIS A 21 8.27 15.23 -20.19
C HIS A 21 7.32 15.43 -18.99
N HIS A 22 7.23 14.46 -18.08
CA HIS A 22 6.33 14.45 -16.90
C HIS A 22 4.83 14.57 -17.25
N ASP A 23 4.45 14.19 -18.49
CA ASP A 23 3.05 14.20 -18.92
C ASP A 23 2.36 12.89 -18.57
N VAL A 24 1.67 12.90 -17.41
CA VAL A 24 0.90 11.76 -16.89
C VAL A 24 -0.27 11.43 -17.81
N SER A 25 -0.94 12.45 -18.36
CA SER A 25 -2.13 12.26 -19.21
C SER A 25 -1.76 11.54 -20.50
N GLN A 26 -0.69 11.98 -21.15
CA GLN A 26 -0.17 11.33 -22.35
C GLN A 26 0.28 9.89 -22.06
N PHE A 27 0.97 9.65 -20.95
CA PHE A 27 1.40 8.29 -20.56
C PHE A 27 0.21 7.35 -20.37
N ILE A 28 -0.84 7.81 -19.68
CA ILE A 28 -2.06 7.03 -19.48
C ILE A 28 -2.72 6.75 -20.82
N GLU A 29 -3.02 7.79 -21.63
CA GLU A 29 -3.71 7.67 -22.91
C GLU A 29 -3.00 6.69 -23.85
N GLN A 30 -1.69 6.88 -24.05
CA GLN A 30 -0.88 5.99 -24.87
C GLN A 30 -0.92 4.56 -24.36
N THR A 31 -0.82 4.35 -23.04
CA THR A 31 -0.78 2.99 -22.49
C THR A 31 -2.12 2.29 -22.62
N VAL A 32 -3.23 2.90 -22.22
CA VAL A 32 -4.56 2.25 -22.26
C VAL A 32 -5.02 1.96 -23.68
N ARG A 33 -4.51 2.69 -24.65
CA ARG A 33 -4.80 2.44 -26.08
C ARG A 33 -4.24 1.09 -26.56
N TYR A 34 -3.10 0.64 -26.01
CA TYR A 34 -2.38 -0.56 -26.49
C TYR A 34 -2.38 -1.71 -25.52
N TYR A 35 -2.66 -1.49 -24.24
CA TYR A 35 -2.55 -2.51 -23.19
C TYR A 35 -3.83 -2.61 -22.37
N SER A 36 -4.38 -3.81 -22.29
CA SER A 36 -5.42 -4.13 -21.31
C SER A 36 -4.79 -4.37 -19.92
N GLN A 37 -5.58 -4.23 -18.85
CA GLN A 37 -5.12 -4.51 -17.50
C GLN A 37 -4.50 -5.91 -17.34
N PRO A 38 -5.10 -7.02 -17.86
CA PRO A 38 -4.46 -8.34 -17.78
C PRO A 38 -3.08 -8.40 -18.44
N THR A 39 -2.85 -7.62 -19.49
CA THR A 39 -1.53 -7.53 -20.12
C THR A 39 -0.55 -6.77 -19.23
N LEU A 40 -0.98 -5.66 -18.63
CA LEU A 40 -0.16 -4.90 -17.68
C LEU A 40 0.21 -5.73 -16.46
N LEU A 41 -0.72 -6.54 -15.93
CA LEU A 41 -0.46 -7.48 -14.83
C LEU A 41 0.65 -8.49 -15.19
N ARG A 42 0.65 -9.03 -16.42
CA ARG A 42 1.74 -9.92 -16.88
C ARG A 42 3.08 -9.19 -16.99
N LEU A 43 3.07 -7.92 -17.37
CA LEU A 43 4.30 -7.13 -17.53
C LEU A 43 4.97 -6.79 -16.19
N THR A 44 4.28 -6.95 -15.05
CA THR A 44 4.91 -6.85 -13.71
C THR A 44 5.98 -7.93 -13.47
N THR A 45 5.99 -9.01 -14.26
CA THR A 45 6.99 -10.10 -14.16
C THR A 45 8.01 -10.06 -15.30
N ALA A 46 8.10 -8.96 -16.04
CA ALA A 46 9.04 -8.83 -17.15
C ALA A 46 10.50 -8.88 -16.64
N LYS A 47 11.40 -9.43 -17.47
CA LYS A 47 12.84 -9.49 -17.16
C LYS A 47 13.46 -8.11 -16.98
N GLN A 48 13.08 -7.14 -17.83
CA GLN A 48 13.60 -5.76 -17.77
C GLN A 48 12.93 -4.99 -16.63
N ALA A 49 13.74 -4.43 -15.73
CA ALA A 49 13.26 -3.62 -14.62
C ALA A 49 12.46 -2.39 -15.10
N GLU A 50 12.87 -1.76 -16.21
CA GLU A 50 12.14 -0.63 -16.80
C GLU A 50 10.70 -1.00 -17.19
N THR A 51 10.49 -2.21 -17.70
CA THR A 51 9.14 -2.69 -18.04
C THR A 51 8.32 -2.92 -16.78
N ARG A 52 8.92 -3.48 -15.71
CA ARG A 52 8.25 -3.67 -14.42
C ARG A 52 7.91 -2.32 -13.76
N ARG A 53 8.83 -1.33 -13.83
CA ARG A 53 8.58 0.05 -13.36
C ARG A 53 7.39 0.67 -14.09
N ALA A 54 7.37 0.59 -15.42
CA ALA A 54 6.29 1.12 -16.23
C ALA A 54 4.94 0.44 -15.91
N ALA A 55 4.94 -0.90 -15.77
CA ALA A 55 3.74 -1.66 -15.42
C ALA A 55 3.24 -1.30 -14.02
N ALA A 56 4.13 -1.19 -13.02
CA ALA A 56 3.76 -0.80 -11.67
C ALA A 56 3.16 0.61 -11.66
N LEU A 57 3.78 1.57 -12.32
CA LEU A 57 3.32 2.95 -12.37
C LEU A 57 1.94 3.09 -13.01
N ILE A 58 1.75 2.51 -14.19
CA ILE A 58 0.46 2.63 -14.91
C ILE A 58 -0.67 1.92 -14.15
N LEU A 59 -0.42 0.77 -13.52
CA LEU A 59 -1.40 0.10 -12.66
C LEU A 59 -1.77 0.98 -11.46
N GLY A 60 -0.84 1.77 -10.95
CA GLY A 60 -1.13 2.77 -9.92
C GLY A 60 -2.05 3.89 -10.40
N PHE A 61 -2.04 4.26 -11.68
CA PHE A 61 -2.92 5.29 -12.24
C PHE A 61 -4.29 4.75 -12.65
N VAL A 62 -4.34 3.59 -13.32
CA VAL A 62 -5.58 3.13 -13.97
C VAL A 62 -6.05 1.74 -13.50
N GLY A 63 -5.23 1.02 -12.73
CA GLY A 63 -5.56 -0.31 -12.23
C GLY A 63 -6.66 -0.28 -11.16
N ASN A 64 -7.40 -1.39 -11.06
CA ASN A 64 -8.34 -1.68 -9.98
C ASN A 64 -7.70 -2.63 -8.95
N TYR A 65 -8.47 -3.08 -7.96
CA TYR A 65 -8.00 -3.96 -6.89
C TYR A 65 -7.46 -5.33 -7.37
N GLU A 66 -7.81 -5.79 -8.58
CA GLU A 66 -7.22 -7.00 -9.18
C GLU A 66 -5.69 -6.89 -9.33
N ALA A 67 -5.14 -5.66 -9.39
CA ALA A 67 -3.71 -5.42 -9.44
C ALA A 67 -3.00 -5.63 -8.09
N ASN A 68 -3.73 -5.76 -6.98
CA ASN A 68 -3.19 -5.87 -5.63
C ASN A 68 -2.11 -6.96 -5.50
N ASN A 69 -2.41 -8.18 -5.95
CA ASN A 69 -1.47 -9.30 -5.85
C ASN A 69 -0.22 -9.12 -6.73
N ALA A 70 -0.38 -8.55 -7.92
CA ALA A 70 0.74 -8.31 -8.83
C ALA A 70 1.67 -7.21 -8.29
N LEU A 71 1.11 -6.11 -7.83
CA LEU A 71 1.85 -5.01 -7.20
C LEU A 71 2.45 -5.42 -5.85
N GLY A 72 1.73 -6.21 -5.06
CA GLY A 72 2.21 -6.73 -3.78
C GLY A 72 3.50 -7.54 -3.91
N ARG A 73 3.58 -8.40 -4.93
CA ARG A 73 4.83 -9.13 -5.23
C ARG A 73 5.99 -8.22 -5.62
N LEU A 74 5.73 -7.07 -6.21
CA LEU A 74 6.76 -6.11 -6.58
C LEU A 74 7.32 -5.33 -5.37
N LEU A 75 6.73 -5.41 -4.19
CA LEU A 75 7.30 -4.79 -2.97
C LEU A 75 8.65 -5.38 -2.58
N ILE A 76 8.95 -6.60 -3.02
CA ILE A 76 10.21 -7.29 -2.78
C ILE A 76 11.06 -7.44 -4.05
N ASP A 77 10.76 -6.66 -5.12
CA ASP A 77 11.55 -6.68 -6.35
C ASP A 77 13.02 -6.34 -6.09
N GLU A 78 13.92 -6.91 -6.87
CA GLU A 78 15.35 -6.59 -6.80
C GLU A 78 15.65 -5.12 -7.08
N ASP A 79 14.87 -4.49 -7.97
CA ASP A 79 15.01 -3.09 -8.33
C ASP A 79 14.28 -2.17 -7.34
N ARG A 80 15.02 -1.27 -6.71
CA ARG A 80 14.48 -0.34 -5.71
C ARG A 80 13.38 0.56 -6.27
N SER A 81 13.50 1.02 -7.53
CA SER A 81 12.49 1.89 -8.14
C SER A 81 11.19 1.14 -8.42
N VAL A 82 11.27 -0.15 -8.78
CA VAL A 82 10.08 -1.01 -8.90
C VAL A 82 9.37 -1.11 -7.56
N ARG A 83 10.10 -1.38 -6.46
CA ARG A 83 9.50 -1.47 -5.12
C ARG A 83 8.78 -0.17 -4.71
N LEU A 84 9.42 1.00 -4.94
CA LEU A 84 8.83 2.30 -4.60
C LEU A 84 7.57 2.61 -5.44
N LEU A 85 7.60 2.30 -6.73
CA LEU A 85 6.44 2.47 -7.60
C LEU A 85 5.30 1.53 -7.18
N ALA A 86 5.61 0.27 -6.85
CA ALA A 86 4.64 -0.69 -6.37
C ALA A 86 3.99 -0.24 -5.06
N GLU A 87 4.78 0.26 -4.09
CA GLU A 87 4.28 0.81 -2.83
C GLU A 87 3.25 1.94 -3.05
N ASN A 88 3.61 2.93 -3.87
CA ASN A 88 2.71 4.04 -4.16
C ASN A 88 1.46 3.60 -4.92
N SER A 89 1.64 2.68 -5.87
CA SER A 89 0.54 2.14 -6.68
C SER A 89 -0.46 1.34 -5.86
N LEU A 90 0.01 0.55 -4.88
CA LEU A 90 -0.84 -0.16 -3.92
C LEU A 90 -1.69 0.80 -3.11
N LYS A 91 -1.10 1.85 -2.52
CA LYS A 91 -1.85 2.88 -1.78
C LYS A 91 -2.95 3.50 -2.64
N ASN A 92 -2.64 3.78 -3.92
CA ASN A 92 -3.60 4.36 -4.85
C ASN A 92 -4.76 3.41 -5.18
N ILE A 93 -4.49 2.11 -5.42
CA ILE A 93 -5.57 1.17 -5.73
C ILE A 93 -6.44 0.86 -4.52
N TRP A 94 -5.89 0.84 -3.31
CA TRP A 94 -6.67 0.59 -2.09
C TRP A 94 -7.70 1.71 -1.83
N THR A 95 -7.29 2.98 -2.04
CA THR A 95 -8.20 4.13 -1.88
C THR A 95 -9.20 4.29 -3.02
N ARG A 96 -8.96 3.65 -4.18
CA ARG A 96 -9.87 3.65 -5.34
C ARG A 96 -10.76 2.41 -5.44
N ASP A 97 -10.62 1.48 -4.52
CA ASP A 97 -11.45 0.27 -4.49
C ASP A 97 -12.93 0.60 -4.25
N GLY A 98 -13.79 -0.28 -4.74
CA GLY A 98 -15.22 -0.16 -4.56
C GLY A 98 -15.94 0.76 -5.56
N SER A 99 -17.23 0.98 -5.31
CA SER A 99 -18.10 1.87 -6.09
C SER A 99 -17.76 3.35 -5.89
N GLU A 100 -18.35 4.23 -6.70
CA GLU A 100 -18.18 5.68 -6.55
C GLU A 100 -18.63 6.16 -5.17
N GLN A 101 -19.77 5.65 -4.66
CA GLN A 101 -20.28 5.98 -3.34
C GLN A 101 -19.32 5.51 -2.23
N GLN A 102 -18.81 4.27 -2.29
CA GLN A 102 -17.84 3.75 -1.32
C GLN A 102 -16.56 4.59 -1.28
N ARG A 103 -16.05 5.00 -2.44
CA ARG A 103 -14.88 5.88 -2.52
C ARG A 103 -15.15 7.26 -1.94
N HIS A 104 -16.34 7.81 -2.18
CA HIS A 104 -16.75 9.09 -1.59
C HIS A 104 -16.79 9.00 -0.06
N ASP A 105 -17.41 7.96 0.49
CA ASP A 105 -17.54 7.74 1.92
C ASP A 105 -16.16 7.49 2.57
N LEU A 106 -15.30 6.71 1.92
CA LEU A 106 -13.91 6.52 2.34
C LEU A 106 -13.15 7.85 2.38
N TYR A 107 -13.28 8.67 1.33
CA TYR A 107 -12.65 9.99 1.29
C TYR A 107 -13.12 10.89 2.45
N GLU A 108 -14.41 10.87 2.77
CA GLU A 108 -14.96 11.62 3.90
C GLU A 108 -14.38 11.14 5.24
N ILE A 109 -14.22 9.82 5.43
CA ILE A 109 -13.55 9.25 6.60
C ILE A 109 -12.11 9.78 6.70
N MET A 110 -11.34 9.68 5.62
CA MET A 110 -9.96 10.17 5.57
C MET A 110 -9.87 11.68 5.83
N ARG A 111 -10.84 12.45 5.33
CA ARG A 111 -10.94 13.89 5.59
C ARG A 111 -11.16 14.20 7.06
N GLN A 112 -12.07 13.45 7.75
CA GLN A 112 -12.30 13.60 9.19
C GLN A 112 -11.02 13.29 9.98
N ILE A 113 -10.29 12.23 9.62
CA ILE A 113 -9.00 11.89 10.23
C ILE A 113 -8.00 13.04 10.05
N GLY A 114 -7.88 13.60 8.84
CA GLY A 114 -7.00 14.74 8.56
C GLY A 114 -7.36 16.01 9.35
N GLN A 115 -8.63 16.17 9.73
CA GLN A 115 -9.13 17.24 10.59
C GLN A 115 -9.08 16.91 12.09
N GLN A 116 -8.56 15.71 12.45
CA GLN A 116 -8.51 15.19 13.82
C GLN A 116 -9.89 14.96 14.47
N ASN A 117 -10.95 14.84 13.65
CA ASN A 117 -12.30 14.51 14.10
C ASN A 117 -12.47 12.97 14.16
N PHE A 118 -11.72 12.33 15.05
CA PHE A 118 -11.57 10.87 15.07
C PHE A 118 -12.86 10.13 15.41
N GLU A 119 -13.68 10.65 16.33
CA GLU A 119 -14.99 10.08 16.68
C GLU A 119 -15.93 10.05 15.46
N GLU A 120 -15.97 11.16 14.70
CA GLU A 120 -16.78 11.22 13.49
C GLU A 120 -16.25 10.29 12.40
N ALA A 121 -14.91 10.14 12.27
CA ALA A 121 -14.29 9.19 11.37
C ALA A 121 -14.70 7.75 11.70
N VAL A 122 -14.66 7.35 13.00
CA VAL A 122 -15.11 6.02 13.46
C VAL A 122 -16.59 5.83 13.17
N ARG A 123 -17.45 6.81 13.49
CA ARG A 123 -18.89 6.73 13.23
C ARG A 123 -19.19 6.49 11.74
N ARG A 124 -18.54 7.24 10.85
CA ARG A 124 -18.70 7.08 9.39
C ARG A 124 -18.19 5.72 8.91
N ALA A 125 -17.02 5.30 9.40
CA ALA A 125 -16.46 4.01 9.06
C ALA A 125 -17.36 2.85 9.51
N ASN A 126 -18.01 2.95 10.67
CA ASN A 126 -18.98 1.97 11.13
C ASN A 126 -20.15 1.83 10.14
N ILE A 127 -20.75 2.94 9.72
CA ILE A 127 -21.85 2.93 8.74
C ILE A 127 -21.41 2.27 7.43
N LEU A 128 -20.25 2.66 6.91
CA LEU A 128 -19.72 2.09 5.67
C LEU A 128 -19.44 0.58 5.80
N LEU A 129 -18.90 0.14 6.94
CA LEU A 129 -18.55 -1.26 7.19
C LEU A 129 -19.74 -2.14 7.56
N GLU A 130 -20.87 -1.58 8.04
CA GLU A 130 -22.14 -2.31 8.18
C GLU A 130 -22.66 -2.75 6.81
N GLU A 131 -22.55 -1.90 5.80
CA GLU A 131 -22.98 -2.20 4.43
C GLU A 131 -21.92 -3.01 3.65
N PHE A 132 -20.63 -2.70 3.86
CA PHE A 132 -19.50 -3.29 3.14
C PHE A 132 -18.44 -3.86 4.09
N PRO A 133 -18.70 -4.99 4.78
CA PRO A 133 -17.85 -5.51 5.85
C PRO A 133 -16.45 -5.96 5.38
N LEU A 134 -16.26 -6.21 4.09
CA LEU A 134 -14.99 -6.64 3.49
C LEU A 134 -14.17 -5.48 2.89
N PHE A 135 -14.58 -4.24 3.11
CA PHE A 135 -13.85 -3.08 2.59
C PHE A 135 -12.60 -2.79 3.44
N ALA A 136 -11.49 -3.40 3.06
CA ALA A 136 -10.24 -3.40 3.83
C ALA A 136 -9.74 -1.98 4.14
N GLU A 137 -9.75 -1.05 3.16
CA GLU A 137 -9.24 0.31 3.38
C GLU A 137 -10.12 1.12 4.34
N ALA A 138 -11.44 1.00 4.27
CA ALA A 138 -12.33 1.65 5.24
C ALA A 138 -12.06 1.17 6.67
N ARG A 139 -11.79 -0.14 6.83
CA ARG A 139 -11.42 -0.74 8.11
C ARG A 139 -10.05 -0.24 8.60
N ASN A 140 -9.07 -0.15 7.70
CA ASN A 140 -7.77 0.43 8.02
C ASN A 140 -7.87 1.89 8.49
N GLN A 141 -8.71 2.69 7.84
CA GLN A 141 -8.94 4.07 8.26
C GLN A 141 -9.65 4.14 9.62
N ARG A 142 -10.56 3.21 9.91
CA ARG A 142 -11.17 3.10 11.26
C ARG A 142 -10.12 2.75 12.31
N ALA A 143 -9.23 1.80 12.03
CA ALA A 143 -8.13 1.46 12.92
C ALA A 143 -7.22 2.65 13.24
N ILE A 144 -6.93 3.51 12.24
CA ILE A 144 -6.16 4.74 12.44
C ILE A 144 -6.89 5.70 13.39
N ALA A 145 -8.20 5.89 13.21
CA ALA A 145 -8.99 6.77 14.07
C ALA A 145 -9.12 6.21 15.50
N LEU A 146 -9.35 4.90 15.65
CA LEU A 146 -9.40 4.20 16.94
C LEU A 146 -8.07 4.32 17.70
N PHE A 147 -6.94 4.15 17.00
CA PHE A 147 -5.63 4.37 17.58
C PHE A 147 -5.48 5.79 18.14
N ALA A 148 -5.90 6.80 17.39
CA ALA A 148 -5.83 8.20 17.82
C ALA A 148 -6.72 8.50 19.03
N LEU A 149 -7.84 7.79 19.18
CA LEU A 149 -8.74 7.85 20.33
C LEU A 149 -8.24 7.04 21.56
N GLY A 150 -7.13 6.30 21.43
CA GLY A 150 -6.60 5.45 22.50
C GLY A 150 -7.28 4.09 22.61
N SER A 151 -8.20 3.73 21.71
CA SER A 151 -8.86 2.41 21.61
C SER A 151 -7.93 1.42 20.94
N PHE A 152 -6.79 1.14 21.56
CA PHE A 152 -5.70 0.38 20.92
C PHE A 152 -6.06 -1.07 20.61
N GLN A 153 -6.87 -1.72 21.45
CA GLN A 153 -7.31 -3.10 21.17
C GLN A 153 -8.22 -3.15 19.95
N ASP A 154 -9.19 -2.26 19.85
CA ASP A 154 -10.09 -2.20 18.70
C ASP A 154 -9.33 -1.89 17.40
N ALA A 155 -8.28 -1.03 17.49
CA ALA A 155 -7.40 -0.76 16.35
C ALA A 155 -6.59 -1.99 15.92
N ILE A 156 -6.15 -2.83 16.84
CA ILE A 156 -5.48 -4.10 16.57
C ILE A 156 -6.44 -5.08 15.87
N ASP A 157 -7.66 -5.21 16.38
CA ASP A 157 -8.66 -6.14 15.86
C ASP A 157 -9.03 -5.75 14.40
N ASP A 158 -9.22 -4.47 14.13
CA ASP A 158 -9.44 -3.98 12.77
C ASP A 158 -8.23 -4.23 11.86
N ALA A 159 -7.03 -3.92 12.32
CA ALA A 159 -5.81 -4.12 11.53
C ALA A 159 -5.55 -5.60 11.21
N ALA A 160 -5.87 -6.51 12.14
CA ALA A 160 -5.79 -7.95 11.91
C ALA A 160 -6.73 -8.39 10.77
N ILE A 161 -7.99 -7.93 10.79
CA ILE A 161 -8.95 -8.22 9.72
C ILE A 161 -8.47 -7.63 8.38
N VAL A 162 -7.86 -6.43 8.39
CA VAL A 162 -7.28 -5.84 7.16
C VAL A 162 -6.20 -6.75 6.58
N LEU A 163 -5.33 -7.32 7.41
CA LEU A 163 -4.26 -8.22 6.96
C LEU A 163 -4.80 -9.56 6.44
N ASP A 164 -5.90 -10.06 6.99
CA ASP A 164 -6.59 -11.24 6.48
C ASP A 164 -7.20 -10.99 5.09
N LEU A 165 -7.79 -9.80 4.88
CA LEU A 165 -8.38 -9.39 3.60
C LEU A 165 -7.32 -9.01 2.56
N ASN A 166 -6.22 -8.40 2.99
CA ASN A 166 -5.13 -7.92 2.15
C ASN A 166 -3.76 -8.18 2.78
N PRO A 167 -3.12 -9.32 2.49
CA PRO A 167 -1.81 -9.68 3.07
C PRO A 167 -0.67 -8.71 2.70
N TYR A 168 -0.86 -7.82 1.72
CA TYR A 168 0.13 -6.81 1.34
C TYR A 168 -0.06 -5.47 2.06
N HIS A 169 -1.01 -5.38 2.99
CA HIS A 169 -1.33 -4.11 3.64
C HIS A 169 -0.34 -3.75 4.75
N PHE A 170 0.88 -3.36 4.36
CA PHE A 170 1.96 -3.02 5.29
C PHE A 170 1.58 -1.90 6.27
N GLY A 171 0.68 -0.97 5.89
CA GLY A 171 0.17 0.08 6.78
C GLY A 171 -0.60 -0.48 7.98
N ALA A 172 -1.44 -1.49 7.78
CA ALA A 172 -2.16 -2.16 8.87
C ALA A 172 -1.20 -2.87 9.83
N ALA A 173 -0.18 -3.58 9.31
CA ALA A 173 0.84 -4.21 10.14
C ALA A 173 1.61 -3.17 11.00
N ILE A 174 1.92 -2.00 10.42
CA ILE A 174 2.56 -0.90 11.15
C ILE A 174 1.63 -0.36 12.25
N GLY A 175 0.36 -0.09 11.92
CA GLY A 175 -0.63 0.41 12.87
C GLY A 175 -0.85 -0.54 14.05
N MET A 176 -0.94 -1.84 13.76
CA MET A 176 -1.05 -2.89 14.77
C MET A 176 0.19 -2.90 15.70
N GLY A 177 1.39 -2.78 15.12
CA GLY A 177 2.64 -2.69 15.90
C GLY A 177 2.67 -1.47 16.82
N HIS A 178 2.22 -0.31 16.36
CA HIS A 178 2.11 0.89 17.20
C HIS A 178 1.07 0.74 18.31
N SER A 179 -0.07 0.09 18.02
CA SER A 179 -1.11 -0.17 19.04
C SER A 179 -0.59 -1.09 20.14
N TYR A 180 0.14 -2.16 19.81
CA TYR A 180 0.80 -3.02 20.78
C TYR A 180 1.86 -2.28 21.62
N LEU A 181 2.59 -1.32 21.05
CA LEU A 181 3.51 -0.47 21.82
C LEU A 181 2.78 0.35 22.87
N GLN A 182 1.63 0.93 22.54
CA GLN A 182 0.85 1.70 23.51
C GLN A 182 0.34 0.80 24.65
N LEU A 183 0.00 -0.44 24.35
CA LEU A 183 -0.36 -1.47 25.34
C LEU A 183 0.85 -2.07 26.07
N LYS A 184 2.07 -1.61 25.79
CA LYS A 184 3.34 -2.12 26.34
C LYS A 184 3.60 -3.61 26.03
N ASN A 185 2.94 -4.13 25.01
CA ASN A 185 3.17 -5.49 24.52
C ASN A 185 4.30 -5.45 23.46
N TYR A 186 5.54 -5.38 23.93
CA TYR A 186 6.71 -5.20 23.06
C TYR A 186 6.96 -6.39 22.14
N GLU A 187 6.66 -7.61 22.60
CA GLU A 187 6.84 -8.83 21.81
C GLU A 187 5.96 -8.81 20.56
N GLN A 188 4.67 -8.54 20.72
CA GLN A 188 3.73 -8.45 19.60
C GLN A 188 4.03 -7.24 18.71
N ALA A 189 4.45 -6.11 19.29
CA ALA A 189 4.86 -4.94 18.49
C ALA A 189 6.05 -5.27 17.58
N ILE A 190 7.07 -5.97 18.09
CA ILE A 190 8.23 -6.43 17.31
C ILE A 190 7.78 -7.36 16.17
N ALA A 191 6.90 -8.32 16.46
CA ALA A 191 6.37 -9.24 15.46
C ALA A 191 5.64 -8.51 14.32
N CYS A 192 4.79 -7.53 14.66
CA CYS A 192 4.05 -6.73 13.69
C CYS A 192 4.98 -5.87 12.80
N PHE A 193 5.99 -5.21 13.38
CA PHE A 193 6.95 -4.44 12.59
C PHE A 193 7.81 -5.34 11.70
N GLN A 194 8.17 -6.54 12.17
CA GLN A 194 8.86 -7.54 11.35
C GLN A 194 7.97 -7.97 10.18
N GLN A 195 6.68 -8.22 10.43
CA GLN A 195 5.70 -8.53 9.38
C GLN A 195 5.61 -7.39 8.36
N ALA A 196 5.51 -6.13 8.79
CA ALA A 196 5.49 -4.98 7.90
C ALA A 196 6.74 -4.91 7.01
N LEU A 197 7.94 -5.16 7.58
CA LEU A 197 9.20 -5.19 6.84
C LEU A 197 9.32 -6.40 5.89
N ASN A 198 8.70 -7.53 6.22
CA ASN A 198 8.63 -8.68 5.32
C ASN A 198 7.72 -8.40 4.13
N ILE A 199 6.64 -7.64 4.32
CA ILE A 199 5.75 -7.19 3.24
C ILE A 199 6.45 -6.13 2.39
N ASN A 200 7.02 -5.10 3.02
CA ASN A 200 7.68 -3.98 2.34
C ASN A 200 9.06 -3.66 2.97
N PRO A 201 10.15 -4.16 2.40
CA PRO A 201 11.50 -3.91 2.93
C PRO A 201 11.97 -2.45 2.84
N ASN A 202 11.26 -1.57 2.11
CA ASN A 202 11.64 -0.16 1.98
C ASN A 202 11.22 0.72 3.18
N LEU A 203 10.58 0.16 4.19
CA LEU A 203 10.06 0.89 5.35
C LEU A 203 11.20 1.26 6.33
N GLU A 204 12.07 2.17 5.93
CA GLU A 204 13.27 2.57 6.72
C GLU A 204 12.91 3.12 8.11
N THR A 205 11.81 3.84 8.23
CA THR A 205 11.35 4.36 9.53
C THR A 205 10.95 3.21 10.47
N VAL A 206 10.27 2.20 9.95
CA VAL A 206 9.87 1.00 10.71
C VAL A 206 11.09 0.21 11.13
N ARG A 207 12.09 0.04 10.24
CA ARG A 207 13.35 -0.62 10.53
C ARG A 207 14.07 0.04 11.70
N ARG A 208 14.27 1.35 11.64
CA ARG A 208 14.91 2.11 12.74
C ARG A 208 14.09 2.04 14.04
N HIS A 209 12.78 1.99 13.95
CA HIS A 209 11.92 1.85 15.12
C HIS A 209 12.08 0.47 15.77
N LEU A 210 12.08 -0.59 14.96
CA LEU A 210 12.29 -1.96 15.39
C LEU A 210 13.66 -2.13 16.10
N GLU A 211 14.73 -1.62 15.49
CA GLU A 211 16.08 -1.65 16.08
C GLU A 211 16.13 -0.98 17.46
N ARG A 212 15.44 0.16 17.60
CA ARG A 212 15.37 0.90 18.87
C ARG A 212 14.65 0.11 19.95
N ILE A 213 13.51 -0.51 19.61
CA ILE A 213 12.72 -1.31 20.57
C ILE A 213 13.54 -2.53 21.01
N GLN A 214 14.18 -3.25 20.08
CA GLN A 214 15.01 -4.40 20.38
C GLN A 214 16.21 -4.05 21.27
N HIS A 215 16.83 -2.88 21.02
CA HIS A 215 17.94 -2.43 21.86
C HIS A 215 17.48 -2.05 23.28
N GLN A 216 16.28 -1.55 23.45
CA GLN A 216 15.69 -1.26 24.76
C GLN A 216 15.30 -2.55 25.50
N SER A 217 14.66 -3.51 24.81
CA SER A 217 14.27 -4.78 25.43
C SER A 217 15.45 -5.59 25.97
N ASN A 218 16.60 -5.55 25.27
CA ASN A 218 17.82 -6.21 25.72
C ASN A 218 18.48 -5.57 26.97
N LYS A 219 18.03 -4.38 27.38
CA LYS A 219 18.52 -3.72 28.63
C LYS A 219 17.67 -4.08 29.85
N TRP A 220 16.54 -4.73 29.66
CA TRP A 220 15.60 -5.09 30.73
C TRP A 220 15.62 -6.60 31.08
N ASN A 221 16.38 -7.40 30.30
CA ASN A 221 16.75 -8.80 30.59
C ASN A 221 18.18 -8.87 31.09
#